data_99e7a05492105bbd05e31ac616db1c80
#
_entry.id   99e7a05492105bbd05e31ac616db1c80
#
_cell.length_a   1.000
_cell.length_b   1.000
_cell.length_c   1.000
_cell.angle_alpha   90.00
_cell.angle_beta   90.00
_cell.angle_gamma   90.00
#
_symmetry.space_group_name_H-M   'P 1'
#
loop_
_entity.id
_entity.type
_entity.pdbx_description
1 polymer ?
#
loop_
_entity_poly.entity_id
_entity_poly.type
_entity_poly.pdbx_seq_one_letter_code
_entity_poly.pdbx_strand_id
1 'polypeptide(L)'
;MFIDIHVHPAFYEPINEDAKVEELRHNALDIHLNGTAPLQHIFNQMRCAGLDRLCLLPEDYSAEYGRPLVTNEEIKRLVDLAPDRFIGFAGVDPLAEGAGDKLEHAFGDLKLRGLKLHPSRQHFYPSDEQLNPIYDICEKYHRPIIFHSGLSWEPNTLAKYSRPVEFEALAAARPGLKICLAHFGWPWVQETAMLMLKYPNVYADTGLLYFDNALEFYKRVFNHDIPATWIDRSLRHQVMFGSNNPRFEQIRMADAISRLGFRESTLKLIKGGNAIEFLGGLEDAFSGGVTGEQ
;
A
#
# COMPACT_ATOMS: atom_id res chain seq x y z
N MET A 1 -4.69 -8.30 -15.82
CA MET A 1 -3.54 -7.83 -15.02
C MET A 1 -3.83 -8.10 -13.56
N PHE A 2 -2.86 -8.63 -12.83
CA PHE A 2 -2.96 -8.90 -11.39
C PHE A 2 -1.90 -8.06 -10.66
N ILE A 3 -2.35 -7.11 -9.83
CA ILE A 3 -1.52 -6.13 -9.12
C ILE A 3 -1.60 -6.39 -7.63
N ASP A 4 -0.47 -6.48 -6.98
CA ASP A 4 -0.35 -6.45 -5.52
C ASP A 4 -0.10 -5.00 -5.10
N ILE A 5 -1.12 -4.37 -4.48
CA ILE A 5 -1.05 -2.95 -4.12
C ILE A 5 -0.25 -2.69 -2.82
N HIS A 6 0.16 -3.76 -2.10
CA HIS A 6 0.73 -3.62 -0.77
C HIS A 6 1.96 -4.52 -0.57
N VAL A 7 3.14 -4.00 -0.94
CA VAL A 7 4.42 -4.71 -0.80
C VAL A 7 5.47 -3.79 -0.19
N HIS A 8 6.16 -4.25 0.84
CA HIS A 8 7.28 -3.55 1.48
C HIS A 8 8.63 -4.09 0.98
N PRO A 9 9.42 -3.31 0.22
CA PRO A 9 10.63 -3.83 -0.43
C PRO A 9 11.88 -3.78 0.46
N ALA A 10 11.73 -3.60 1.78
CA ALA A 10 12.83 -3.37 2.71
C ALA A 10 14.00 -4.36 2.60
N PHE A 11 13.72 -5.60 2.17
CA PHE A 11 14.72 -6.67 2.05
C PHE A 11 15.05 -7.04 0.60
N TYR A 12 14.83 -6.15 -0.37
CA TYR A 12 15.27 -6.39 -1.74
C TYR A 12 16.76 -6.09 -1.87
N GLU A 13 17.51 -7.03 -2.43
CA GLU A 13 18.98 -6.96 -2.52
C GLU A 13 19.51 -5.63 -3.09
N PRO A 14 18.96 -5.05 -4.19
CA PRO A 14 19.51 -3.83 -4.78
C PRO A 14 19.52 -2.60 -3.88
N ILE A 15 18.80 -2.60 -2.78
CA ILE A 15 18.74 -1.48 -1.81
C ILE A 15 19.33 -1.85 -0.44
N ASN A 16 20.04 -2.98 -0.33
CA ASN A 16 20.65 -3.48 0.91
C ASN A 16 22.17 -3.69 0.75
N GLU A 17 22.86 -2.72 0.17
CA GLU A 17 24.31 -2.74 0.00
C GLU A 17 25.06 -2.39 1.31
N ASP A 18 24.39 -1.73 2.26
CA ASP A 18 24.92 -1.36 3.58
C ASP A 18 24.34 -2.26 4.66
N ALA A 19 25.20 -3.08 5.27
CA ALA A 19 24.83 -4.03 6.33
C ALA A 19 24.16 -3.35 7.56
N LYS A 20 24.53 -2.09 7.87
CA LYS A 20 23.92 -1.36 8.99
C LYS A 20 22.48 -0.95 8.67
N VAL A 21 22.22 -0.64 7.42
CA VAL A 21 20.86 -0.32 6.96
C VAL A 21 19.99 -1.57 6.96
N GLU A 22 20.54 -2.71 6.52
CA GLU A 22 19.86 -4.00 6.57
C GLU A 22 19.52 -4.39 8.02
N GLU A 23 20.48 -4.28 8.94
CA GLU A 23 20.27 -4.54 10.37
C GLU A 23 19.17 -3.63 10.96
N LEU A 24 19.19 -2.33 10.62
CA LEU A 24 18.15 -1.39 11.03
C LEU A 24 16.75 -1.84 10.55
N ARG A 25 16.64 -2.27 9.29
CA ARG A 25 15.37 -2.75 8.71
C ARG A 25 14.85 -4.01 9.41
N HIS A 26 15.74 -4.97 9.71
CA HIS A 26 15.36 -6.15 10.47
C HIS A 26 14.82 -5.79 11.86
N ASN A 27 15.53 -4.93 12.59
CA ASN A 27 15.13 -4.52 13.94
C ASN A 27 13.83 -3.69 13.93
N ALA A 28 13.68 -2.79 12.96
CA ALA A 28 12.53 -1.88 12.91
C ALA A 28 11.23 -2.56 12.48
N LEU A 29 11.31 -3.59 11.64
CA LEU A 29 10.15 -4.29 11.09
C LEU A 29 9.78 -5.57 11.84
N ASP A 30 10.63 -6.00 12.77
CA ASP A 30 10.49 -7.26 13.52
C ASP A 30 10.15 -8.46 12.57
N ILE A 31 10.88 -8.52 11.45
CA ILE A 31 10.75 -9.57 10.44
C ILE A 31 12.04 -10.40 10.46
N HIS A 32 11.93 -11.65 10.92
CA HIS A 32 13.04 -12.59 10.99
C HIS A 32 13.25 -13.29 9.64
N LEU A 33 13.86 -12.56 8.70
CA LEU A 33 14.28 -13.10 7.41
C LEU A 33 15.77 -13.42 7.45
N ASN A 34 16.17 -14.45 6.72
CA ASN A 34 17.58 -14.83 6.54
C ASN A 34 18.14 -14.14 5.29
N GLY A 35 18.52 -12.86 5.42
CA GLY A 35 19.16 -12.09 4.36
C GLY A 35 18.20 -11.42 3.37
N THR A 36 18.78 -10.82 2.34
CA THR A 36 18.08 -10.07 1.30
C THR A 36 17.64 -10.97 0.14
N ALA A 37 16.59 -10.54 -0.56
CA ALA A 37 16.02 -11.26 -1.69
C ALA A 37 16.51 -10.67 -3.03
N PRO A 38 17.22 -11.44 -3.89
CA PRO A 38 17.53 -11.03 -5.25
C PRO A 38 16.26 -10.79 -6.07
N LEU A 39 16.28 -9.84 -7.01
CA LEU A 39 15.11 -9.54 -7.86
C LEU A 39 14.60 -10.77 -8.61
N GLN A 40 15.49 -11.68 -9.02
CA GLN A 40 15.09 -12.93 -9.67
C GLN A 40 14.20 -13.80 -8.77
N HIS A 41 14.47 -13.81 -7.45
CA HIS A 41 13.62 -14.50 -6.48
C HIS A 41 12.23 -13.84 -6.40
N ILE A 42 12.18 -12.52 -6.34
CA ILE A 42 10.92 -11.75 -6.32
C ILE A 42 10.10 -12.05 -7.59
N PHE A 43 10.72 -12.02 -8.78
CA PHE A 43 10.03 -12.33 -10.04
C PHE A 43 9.53 -13.78 -10.10
N ASN A 44 10.25 -14.73 -9.49
CA ASN A 44 9.81 -16.10 -9.38
C ASN A 44 8.56 -16.21 -8.45
N GLN A 45 8.55 -15.52 -7.32
CA GLN A 45 7.39 -15.45 -6.44
C GLN A 45 6.18 -14.83 -7.14
N MET A 46 6.36 -13.70 -7.82
CA MET A 46 5.31 -13.07 -8.63
C MET A 46 4.71 -14.04 -9.65
N ARG A 47 5.58 -14.75 -10.39
CA ARG A 47 5.13 -15.75 -11.39
C ARG A 47 4.32 -16.86 -10.74
N CYS A 48 4.77 -17.40 -9.60
CA CYS A 48 4.05 -18.46 -8.88
C CYS A 48 2.70 -17.98 -8.32
N ALA A 49 2.61 -16.70 -7.91
CA ALA A 49 1.37 -16.09 -7.44
C ALA A 49 0.46 -15.58 -8.57
N GLY A 50 0.95 -15.58 -9.82
CA GLY A 50 0.25 -15.03 -10.98
C GLY A 50 0.19 -13.50 -10.98
N LEU A 51 1.12 -12.82 -10.30
CA LEU A 51 1.19 -11.36 -10.19
C LEU A 51 1.95 -10.76 -11.36
N ASP A 52 1.39 -9.71 -11.93
CA ASP A 52 2.01 -8.95 -13.02
C ASP A 52 2.83 -7.77 -12.49
N ARG A 53 2.32 -7.06 -11.47
CA ARG A 53 2.97 -5.86 -10.89
C ARG A 53 2.87 -5.83 -9.38
N LEU A 54 3.85 -5.16 -8.74
CA LEU A 54 3.91 -4.88 -7.31
C LEU A 54 3.95 -3.36 -7.08
N CYS A 55 3.10 -2.85 -6.18
CA CYS A 55 3.23 -1.50 -5.66
C CYS A 55 4.16 -1.54 -4.45
N LEU A 56 5.30 -0.86 -4.58
CA LEU A 56 6.34 -0.82 -3.56
C LEU A 56 6.08 0.34 -2.60
N LEU A 57 5.83 0.01 -1.34
CA LEU A 57 5.47 0.96 -0.30
C LEU A 57 6.67 1.20 0.62
N PRO A 58 7.32 2.38 0.58
CA PRO A 58 8.35 2.74 1.54
C PRO A 58 7.73 3.07 2.90
N GLU A 59 8.57 3.05 3.92
CA GLU A 59 8.19 3.44 5.28
C GLU A 59 9.18 4.50 5.78
N ASP A 60 8.66 5.69 6.08
CA ASP A 60 9.43 6.78 6.65
C ASP A 60 9.11 6.92 8.15
N TYR A 61 10.02 6.43 8.97
CA TYR A 61 9.97 6.54 10.42
C TYR A 61 11.16 7.37 10.93
N SER A 62 11.43 8.49 10.22
CA SER A 62 12.57 9.37 10.53
C SER A 62 12.52 9.94 11.93
N ALA A 63 11.34 10.18 12.50
CA ALA A 63 11.19 10.62 13.88
C ALA A 63 11.70 9.57 14.89
N GLU A 64 11.58 8.27 14.58
CA GLU A 64 11.99 7.18 15.46
C GLU A 64 13.46 6.79 15.25
N TYR A 65 13.92 6.71 13.99
CA TYR A 65 15.24 6.16 13.64
C TYR A 65 16.21 7.19 13.06
N GLY A 66 15.83 8.47 12.98
CA GLY A 66 16.66 9.53 12.38
C GLY A 66 16.76 9.43 10.85
N ARG A 67 16.13 8.45 10.23
CA ARG A 67 16.10 8.24 8.78
C ARG A 67 14.92 7.37 8.34
N PRO A 68 14.50 7.43 7.06
CA PRO A 68 13.55 6.46 6.51
C PRO A 68 14.11 5.03 6.55
N LEU A 69 13.25 4.04 6.71
CA LEU A 69 13.63 2.63 6.52
C LEU A 69 13.91 2.33 5.05
N VAL A 70 13.07 2.87 4.16
CA VAL A 70 13.29 2.81 2.70
C VAL A 70 13.07 4.22 2.16
N THR A 71 14.05 4.76 1.43
CA THR A 71 13.97 6.10 0.87
C THR A 71 13.19 6.14 -0.46
N ASN A 72 12.73 7.31 -0.85
CA ASN A 72 12.07 7.51 -2.14
C ASN A 72 13.00 7.23 -3.32
N GLU A 73 14.30 7.53 -3.18
CA GLU A 73 15.35 7.25 -4.15
C GLU A 73 15.60 5.74 -4.31
N GLU A 74 15.57 4.98 -3.21
CA GLU A 74 15.65 3.52 -3.25
C GLU A 74 14.44 2.91 -3.96
N ILE A 75 13.24 3.43 -3.71
CA ILE A 75 12.04 3.02 -4.48
C ILE A 75 12.21 3.34 -5.97
N LYS A 76 12.67 4.54 -6.30
CA LYS A 76 12.93 4.92 -7.70
C LYS A 76 13.93 3.99 -8.34
N ARG A 77 15.04 3.67 -7.66
CA ARG A 77 16.05 2.71 -8.14
C ARG A 77 15.43 1.34 -8.46
N LEU A 78 14.58 0.82 -7.58
CA LEU A 78 13.89 -0.46 -7.83
C LEU A 78 12.96 -0.39 -9.04
N VAL A 79 12.19 0.70 -9.17
CA VAL A 79 11.31 0.92 -10.33
C VAL A 79 12.11 0.98 -11.62
N ASP A 80 13.27 1.67 -11.64
CA ASP A 80 14.13 1.77 -12.82
C ASP A 80 14.74 0.42 -13.24
N LEU A 81 15.01 -0.46 -12.27
CA LEU A 81 15.50 -1.81 -12.54
C LEU A 81 14.43 -2.73 -13.15
N ALA A 82 13.15 -2.48 -12.90
CA ALA A 82 12.06 -3.30 -13.40
C ALA A 82 10.75 -2.49 -13.60
N PRO A 83 10.73 -1.53 -14.55
CA PRO A 83 9.59 -0.60 -14.72
C PRO A 83 8.30 -1.31 -15.14
N ASP A 84 8.38 -2.48 -15.76
CA ASP A 84 7.23 -3.31 -16.14
C ASP A 84 6.68 -4.13 -14.97
N ARG A 85 7.40 -4.21 -13.85
CA ARG A 85 7.06 -5.03 -12.70
C ARG A 85 6.73 -4.20 -11.46
N PHE A 86 7.36 -3.04 -11.29
CA PHE A 86 7.26 -2.25 -10.08
C PHE A 86 6.55 -0.91 -10.31
N ILE A 87 5.72 -0.53 -9.35
CA ILE A 87 5.06 0.77 -9.24
C ILE A 87 5.52 1.37 -7.92
N GLY A 88 6.23 2.50 -7.94
CA GLY A 88 6.77 3.10 -6.74
C GLY A 88 5.79 4.05 -6.06
N PHE A 89 5.66 3.94 -4.76
CA PHE A 89 5.01 4.91 -3.89
C PHE A 89 6.06 5.75 -3.16
N ALA A 90 5.68 6.96 -2.76
CA ALA A 90 6.47 7.81 -1.89
C ALA A 90 6.21 7.49 -0.40
N GLY A 91 7.18 7.77 0.44
CA GLY A 91 7.05 7.80 1.89
C GLY A 91 7.59 9.12 2.43
N VAL A 92 6.89 9.70 3.40
CA VAL A 92 7.35 10.85 4.16
C VAL A 92 6.93 10.69 5.63
N ASP A 93 7.69 11.27 6.54
CA ASP A 93 7.16 11.59 7.86
C ASP A 93 6.39 12.91 7.72
N PRO A 94 5.05 12.90 7.77
CA PRO A 94 4.27 14.09 7.43
C PRO A 94 4.38 15.22 8.48
N LEU A 95 4.94 14.91 9.65
CA LEU A 95 5.15 15.87 10.73
C LEU A 95 6.56 16.47 10.72
N ALA A 96 7.46 15.94 9.90
CA ALA A 96 8.84 16.43 9.81
C ALA A 96 8.91 17.75 9.02
N GLU A 97 9.87 18.59 9.41
CA GLU A 97 10.22 19.77 8.61
C GLU A 97 10.67 19.35 7.19
N GLY A 98 10.20 20.06 6.18
CA GLY A 98 10.50 19.73 4.77
C GLY A 98 9.75 18.55 4.19
N ALA A 99 8.76 17.97 4.90
CA ALA A 99 7.96 16.85 4.39
C ALA A 99 7.28 17.15 3.05
N GLY A 100 6.78 18.40 2.89
CA GLY A 100 6.18 18.88 1.65
C GLY A 100 7.18 18.88 0.49
N ASP A 101 8.37 19.46 0.68
CA ASP A 101 9.41 19.51 -0.36
C ASP A 101 9.88 18.12 -0.76
N LYS A 102 10.04 17.23 0.21
CA LYS A 102 10.36 15.82 -0.03
C LYS A 102 9.30 15.13 -0.87
N LEU A 103 8.03 15.40 -0.61
CA LEU A 103 6.90 14.84 -1.36
C LEU A 103 6.79 15.43 -2.76
N GLU A 104 6.98 16.74 -2.91
CA GLU A 104 7.05 17.42 -4.22
C GLU A 104 8.16 16.81 -5.09
N HIS A 105 9.36 16.62 -4.53
CA HIS A 105 10.46 15.93 -5.21
C HIS A 105 10.07 14.50 -5.61
N ALA A 106 9.47 13.74 -4.71
CA ALA A 106 9.06 12.36 -4.97
C ALA A 106 8.05 12.24 -6.14
N PHE A 107 7.09 13.17 -6.23
CA PHE A 107 6.11 13.16 -7.31
C PHE A 107 6.60 13.87 -8.58
N GLY A 108 7.29 15.00 -8.42
CA GLY A 108 7.77 15.85 -9.51
C GLY A 108 8.96 15.28 -10.26
N ASP A 109 9.99 14.84 -9.54
CA ASP A 109 11.26 14.39 -10.12
C ASP A 109 11.34 12.87 -10.21
N LEU A 110 11.05 12.16 -9.10
CA LEU A 110 11.14 10.70 -9.07
C LEU A 110 9.93 10.01 -9.72
N LYS A 111 8.85 10.75 -10.03
CA LYS A 111 7.64 10.24 -10.71
C LYS A 111 6.94 9.11 -9.96
N LEU A 112 7.02 9.11 -8.62
CA LEU A 112 6.32 8.12 -7.80
C LEU A 112 4.80 8.29 -7.90
N ARG A 113 4.05 7.20 -7.73
CA ARG A 113 2.64 7.09 -8.17
C ARG A 113 1.61 7.22 -7.06
N GLY A 114 2.02 7.34 -5.81
CA GLY A 114 1.16 7.49 -4.64
C GLY A 114 1.98 7.73 -3.40
N LEU A 115 1.32 7.86 -2.26
CA LEU A 115 1.92 8.08 -0.94
C LEU A 115 1.55 6.94 0.02
N LYS A 116 2.51 6.46 0.81
CA LYS A 116 2.28 5.58 1.95
C LYS A 116 2.49 6.34 3.25
N LEU A 117 1.50 6.26 4.16
CA LEU A 117 1.56 6.83 5.51
C LEU A 117 1.17 5.77 6.55
N HIS A 118 1.68 5.93 7.77
CA HIS A 118 1.44 5.01 8.90
C HIS A 118 1.00 5.77 10.17
N PRO A 119 -0.29 6.20 10.27
CA PRO A 119 -0.76 7.06 11.35
C PRO A 119 -0.44 6.56 12.75
N SER A 120 -0.62 5.25 13.01
CA SER A 120 -0.39 4.68 14.33
C SER A 120 1.08 4.69 14.78
N ARG A 121 2.03 4.73 13.85
CA ARG A 121 3.47 4.79 14.12
C ARG A 121 4.04 6.20 14.02
N GLN A 122 3.50 7.01 13.11
CA GLN A 122 3.89 8.42 12.94
C GLN A 122 3.09 9.36 13.87
N HIS A 123 2.15 8.82 14.67
CA HIS A 123 1.40 9.48 15.75
C HIS A 123 0.60 10.72 15.33
N PHE A 124 -0.17 10.61 14.24
CA PHE A 124 -1.09 11.66 13.79
C PHE A 124 -2.49 11.12 13.52
N TYR A 125 -3.50 11.96 13.65
CA TYR A 125 -4.83 11.66 13.13
C TYR A 125 -4.94 12.09 11.66
N PRO A 126 -5.62 11.31 10.80
CA PRO A 126 -5.80 11.67 9.39
C PRO A 126 -6.47 13.03 9.17
N SER A 127 -7.22 13.51 10.16
CA SER A 127 -7.90 14.81 10.13
C SER A 127 -7.08 15.99 10.69
N ASP A 128 -5.85 15.77 11.14
CA ASP A 128 -5.02 16.84 11.69
C ASP A 128 -4.72 17.91 10.61
N GLU A 129 -4.99 19.18 10.92
CA GLU A 129 -4.85 20.30 9.98
C GLU A 129 -3.42 20.45 9.44
N GLN A 130 -2.42 20.09 10.23
CA GLN A 130 -1.01 20.14 9.83
C GLN A 130 -0.67 19.21 8.64
N LEU A 131 -1.54 18.24 8.31
CA LEU A 131 -1.39 17.36 7.15
C LEU A 131 -1.96 17.97 5.86
N ASN A 132 -2.69 19.10 5.94
CA ASN A 132 -3.29 19.72 4.76
C ASN A 132 -2.27 19.97 3.63
N PRO A 133 -1.05 20.48 3.87
CA PRO A 133 -0.07 20.66 2.79
C PRO A 133 0.30 19.36 2.07
N ILE A 134 0.36 18.23 2.81
CA ILE A 134 0.63 16.91 2.22
C ILE A 134 -0.53 16.47 1.32
N TYR A 135 -1.77 16.66 1.78
CA TYR A 135 -2.96 16.34 0.99
C TYR A 135 -3.10 17.23 -0.24
N ASP A 136 -2.82 18.52 -0.13
CA ASP A 136 -2.82 19.47 -1.25
C ASP A 136 -1.82 19.07 -2.34
N ILE A 137 -0.63 18.60 -1.96
CA ILE A 137 0.37 18.06 -2.89
C ILE A 137 -0.16 16.77 -3.56
N CYS A 138 -0.76 15.86 -2.81
CA CYS A 138 -1.34 14.64 -3.37
C CYS A 138 -2.45 14.96 -4.40
N GLU A 139 -3.33 15.91 -4.11
CA GLU A 139 -4.39 16.35 -5.02
C GLU A 139 -3.81 17.06 -6.25
N LYS A 140 -2.81 17.95 -6.08
CA LYS A 140 -2.09 18.64 -7.18
C LYS A 140 -1.52 17.66 -8.20
N TYR A 141 -0.91 16.58 -7.73
CA TYR A 141 -0.30 15.55 -8.59
C TYR A 141 -1.25 14.40 -8.94
N HIS A 142 -2.49 14.43 -8.47
CA HIS A 142 -3.47 13.33 -8.60
C HIS A 142 -2.91 11.99 -8.11
N ARG A 143 -2.25 12.01 -6.94
CA ARG A 143 -1.64 10.81 -6.35
C ARG A 143 -2.48 10.32 -5.17
N PRO A 144 -2.88 9.05 -5.17
CA PRO A 144 -3.63 8.45 -4.07
C PRO A 144 -2.75 8.21 -2.84
N ILE A 145 -3.39 8.02 -1.69
CA ILE A 145 -2.71 7.68 -0.44
C ILE A 145 -3.14 6.32 0.05
N ILE A 146 -2.16 5.47 0.41
CA ILE A 146 -2.39 4.25 1.18
C ILE A 146 -2.01 4.52 2.63
N PHE A 147 -2.98 4.49 3.51
CA PHE A 147 -2.77 4.59 4.95
C PHE A 147 -2.72 3.20 5.58
N HIS A 148 -1.76 2.96 6.47
CA HIS A 148 -1.92 1.88 7.43
C HIS A 148 -3.22 2.12 8.21
N SER A 149 -4.05 1.10 8.35
CA SER A 149 -5.31 1.16 9.07
C SER A 149 -5.54 -0.12 9.86
N GLY A 150 -6.14 0.00 11.03
CA GLY A 150 -6.36 -1.13 11.91
C GLY A 150 -5.22 -1.41 12.88
N LEU A 151 -5.04 -2.68 13.21
CA LEU A 151 -4.01 -3.15 14.13
C LEU A 151 -2.63 -3.08 13.50
N SER A 152 -1.65 -2.59 14.26
CA SER A 152 -0.22 -2.77 14.02
C SER A 152 0.38 -3.67 15.10
N TRP A 153 1.40 -4.46 14.74
CA TRP A 153 2.01 -5.43 15.66
C TRP A 153 3.01 -4.80 16.63
N GLU A 154 3.59 -3.67 16.20
CA GLU A 154 4.66 -3.04 16.94
C GLU A 154 4.11 -2.40 18.24
N PRO A 155 4.76 -2.62 19.40
CA PRO A 155 4.24 -2.18 20.70
C PRO A 155 4.20 -0.65 20.87
N ASN A 156 4.98 0.10 20.08
CA ASN A 156 5.00 1.57 20.09
C ASN A 156 3.96 2.22 19.18
N THR A 157 3.10 1.41 18.52
CA THR A 157 2.01 1.89 17.69
C THR A 157 0.71 2.04 18.48
N LEU A 158 -0.08 3.08 18.18
CA LEU A 158 -1.34 3.33 18.86
C LEU A 158 -2.51 3.26 17.88
N ALA A 159 -3.33 2.23 18.01
CA ALA A 159 -4.45 1.94 17.13
C ALA A 159 -5.49 3.06 17.02
N LYS A 160 -5.56 3.97 18.01
CA LYS A 160 -6.45 5.14 17.97
C LYS A 160 -6.23 6.02 16.75
N TYR A 161 -4.98 6.10 16.24
CA TYR A 161 -4.64 6.91 15.07
C TYR A 161 -4.98 6.23 13.73
N SER A 162 -5.15 4.91 13.75
CA SER A 162 -5.39 4.09 12.55
C SER A 162 -6.74 3.37 12.54
N ARG A 163 -7.61 3.64 13.52
CA ARG A 163 -8.97 3.11 13.53
C ARG A 163 -9.75 3.66 12.31
N PRO A 164 -10.45 2.84 11.53
CA PRO A 164 -11.07 3.29 10.28
C PRO A 164 -11.96 4.52 10.39
N VAL A 165 -12.73 4.66 11.47
CA VAL A 165 -13.61 5.82 11.66
C VAL A 165 -12.87 7.16 11.73
N GLU A 166 -11.58 7.18 12.10
CA GLU A 166 -10.77 8.39 12.16
C GLU A 166 -10.48 8.98 10.77
N PHE A 167 -10.67 8.20 9.70
CA PHE A 167 -10.50 8.66 8.32
C PHE A 167 -11.75 9.31 7.74
N GLU A 168 -12.89 9.28 8.46
CA GLU A 168 -14.16 9.80 7.93
C GLU A 168 -14.10 11.29 7.60
N ALA A 169 -13.53 12.09 8.50
CA ALA A 169 -13.42 13.53 8.30
C ALA A 169 -12.56 13.88 7.06
N LEU A 170 -11.44 13.18 6.87
CA LEU A 170 -10.59 13.33 5.69
C LEU A 170 -11.35 12.95 4.41
N ALA A 171 -12.01 11.80 4.40
CA ALA A 171 -12.75 11.32 3.23
C ALA A 171 -13.85 12.28 2.80
N ALA A 172 -14.57 12.88 3.78
CA ALA A 172 -15.63 13.85 3.55
C ALA A 172 -15.10 15.20 3.06
N ALA A 173 -14.00 15.68 3.65
CA ALA A 173 -13.42 17.01 3.33
C ALA A 173 -12.73 17.03 1.96
N ARG A 174 -12.21 15.88 1.48
CA ARG A 174 -11.40 15.79 0.25
C ARG A 174 -11.93 14.69 -0.68
N PRO A 175 -13.12 14.87 -1.29
CA PRO A 175 -13.74 13.84 -2.13
C PRO A 175 -12.94 13.53 -3.43
N GLY A 176 -12.04 14.43 -3.84
CA GLY A 176 -11.13 14.23 -4.97
C GLY A 176 -9.90 13.38 -4.64
N LEU A 177 -9.55 13.25 -3.36
CA LEU A 177 -8.40 12.49 -2.91
C LEU A 177 -8.79 11.02 -2.69
N LYS A 178 -8.22 10.12 -3.47
CA LYS A 178 -8.42 8.68 -3.27
C LYS A 178 -7.56 8.21 -2.11
N ILE A 179 -8.18 7.57 -1.12
CA ILE A 179 -7.50 7.00 0.04
C ILE A 179 -7.77 5.50 0.13
N CYS A 180 -6.77 4.73 0.49
CA CYS A 180 -6.87 3.29 0.73
C CYS A 180 -6.59 2.99 2.20
N LEU A 181 -7.53 2.32 2.86
CA LEU A 181 -7.38 1.80 4.21
C LEU A 181 -6.74 0.41 4.12
N ALA A 182 -5.44 0.32 4.40
CA ALA A 182 -4.71 -0.93 4.35
C ALA A 182 -5.28 -1.96 5.33
N HIS A 183 -5.06 -3.25 5.02
CA HIS A 183 -5.47 -4.37 5.87
C HIS A 183 -6.99 -4.43 6.12
N PHE A 184 -7.78 -3.81 5.25
CA PHE A 184 -9.23 -3.63 5.43
C PHE A 184 -9.60 -3.03 6.82
N GLY A 185 -8.66 -2.32 7.46
CA GLY A 185 -8.83 -1.76 8.80
C GLY A 185 -9.02 -2.79 9.92
N TRP A 186 -8.57 -4.04 9.71
CA TRP A 186 -8.77 -5.11 10.69
C TRP A 186 -8.22 -4.73 12.07
N PRO A 187 -8.95 -5.00 13.19
CA PRO A 187 -10.16 -5.82 13.29
C PRO A 187 -11.49 -5.06 13.06
N TRP A 188 -11.47 -3.74 12.79
CA TRP A 188 -12.68 -2.91 12.62
C TRP A 188 -13.19 -2.92 11.16
N VAL A 189 -13.27 -4.11 10.56
CA VAL A 189 -13.63 -4.29 9.14
C VAL A 189 -15.00 -3.72 8.76
N GLN A 190 -15.95 -3.69 9.71
CA GLN A 190 -17.29 -3.10 9.48
C GLN A 190 -17.24 -1.57 9.40
N GLU A 191 -16.34 -0.91 10.13
CA GLU A 191 -16.13 0.53 10.02
C GLU A 191 -15.54 0.88 8.64
N THR A 192 -14.58 0.09 8.16
CA THR A 192 -14.04 0.23 6.80
C THR A 192 -15.14 0.08 5.75
N ALA A 193 -15.96 -0.98 5.85
CA ALA A 193 -17.08 -1.19 4.95
C ALA A 193 -18.09 -0.03 4.97
N MET A 194 -18.40 0.51 6.15
CA MET A 194 -19.27 1.68 6.32
C MET A 194 -18.71 2.90 5.59
N LEU A 195 -17.40 3.19 5.73
CA LEU A 195 -16.74 4.30 5.03
C LEU A 195 -16.78 4.11 3.52
N MET A 196 -16.48 2.91 3.02
CA MET A 196 -16.53 2.60 1.60
C MET A 196 -17.94 2.73 1.01
N LEU A 197 -18.99 2.35 1.75
CA LEU A 197 -20.38 2.53 1.35
C LEU A 197 -20.78 4.01 1.25
N LYS A 198 -20.21 4.86 2.11
CA LYS A 198 -20.56 6.27 2.21
C LYS A 198 -19.72 7.17 1.29
N TYR A 199 -18.44 6.80 1.08
CA TYR A 199 -17.46 7.64 0.39
C TYR A 199 -16.84 6.88 -0.80
N PRO A 200 -17.11 7.30 -2.04
CA PRO A 200 -16.60 6.63 -3.24
C PRO A 200 -15.07 6.77 -3.42
N ASN A 201 -14.44 7.74 -2.73
CA ASN A 201 -12.99 7.93 -2.72
C ASN A 201 -12.25 7.07 -1.69
N VAL A 202 -12.96 6.26 -0.88
CA VAL A 202 -12.37 5.34 0.09
C VAL A 202 -12.27 3.94 -0.52
N TYR A 203 -11.04 3.41 -0.56
CA TYR A 203 -10.67 2.06 -0.97
C TYR A 203 -10.15 1.28 0.22
N ALA A 204 -10.04 -0.03 0.09
CA ALA A 204 -9.35 -0.88 1.05
C ALA A 204 -8.57 -1.98 0.34
N ASP A 205 -7.46 -2.42 0.95
CA ASP A 205 -6.71 -3.56 0.46
C ASP A 205 -6.91 -4.82 1.33
N THR A 206 -6.56 -5.95 0.75
CA THR A 206 -6.68 -7.27 1.37
C THR A 206 -5.40 -7.74 2.05
N GLY A 207 -4.44 -6.87 2.29
CA GLY A 207 -3.16 -7.18 2.96
C GLY A 207 -3.33 -7.54 4.43
N LEU A 208 -4.29 -8.42 4.71
CA LEU A 208 -4.69 -8.81 6.07
C LEU A 208 -3.56 -9.56 6.78
N LEU A 209 -3.53 -9.35 8.07
CA LEU A 209 -2.73 -10.16 8.98
C LEU A 209 -3.42 -11.52 9.15
N TYR A 210 -2.69 -12.63 9.05
CA TYR A 210 -3.23 -13.93 9.42
C TYR A 210 -2.27 -14.64 10.39
N PHE A 211 -2.82 -15.54 11.21
CA PHE A 211 -2.04 -16.15 12.27
C PHE A 211 -1.51 -17.53 11.91
N ASP A 212 -2.24 -18.28 11.09
CA ASP A 212 -1.93 -19.67 10.75
C ASP A 212 -2.31 -20.06 9.32
N ASN A 213 -3.46 -19.58 8.83
CA ASN A 213 -4.00 -19.95 7.52
C ASN A 213 -4.65 -18.76 6.80
N ALA A 214 -4.05 -18.32 5.69
CA ALA A 214 -4.54 -17.18 4.92
C ALA A 214 -5.99 -17.36 4.43
N LEU A 215 -6.34 -18.55 3.92
CA LEU A 215 -7.69 -18.81 3.39
C LEU A 215 -8.75 -18.79 4.49
N GLU A 216 -8.47 -19.37 5.65
CA GLU A 216 -9.43 -19.38 6.77
C GLU A 216 -9.63 -18.00 7.33
N PHE A 217 -8.55 -17.23 7.45
CA PHE A 217 -8.61 -15.85 7.90
C PHE A 217 -9.40 -14.98 6.92
N TYR A 218 -9.16 -15.12 5.61
CA TYR A 218 -9.93 -14.41 4.58
C TYR A 218 -11.41 -14.79 4.59
N LYS A 219 -11.74 -16.07 4.76
CA LYS A 219 -13.14 -16.51 4.93
C LYS A 219 -13.77 -15.90 6.16
N ARG A 220 -13.03 -15.82 7.27
CA ARG A 220 -13.51 -15.16 8.49
C ARG A 220 -13.88 -13.71 8.19
N VAL A 221 -12.98 -12.94 7.58
CA VAL A 221 -13.21 -11.52 7.31
C VAL A 221 -14.28 -11.32 6.22
N PHE A 222 -14.14 -11.97 5.05
CA PHE A 222 -14.93 -11.65 3.85
C PHE A 222 -16.17 -12.53 3.63
N ASN A 223 -16.42 -13.53 4.47
CA ASN A 223 -17.63 -14.34 4.39
C ASN A 223 -18.42 -14.34 5.70
N HIS A 224 -17.77 -13.97 6.82
CA HIS A 224 -18.41 -14.00 8.14
C HIS A 224 -18.52 -12.59 8.73
N ASP A 225 -17.41 -11.85 8.92
CA ASP A 225 -17.43 -10.51 9.53
C ASP A 225 -18.05 -9.49 8.57
N ILE A 226 -17.83 -9.66 7.25
CA ILE A 226 -18.53 -8.98 6.17
C ILE A 226 -19.10 -10.04 5.22
N PRO A 227 -20.40 -10.05 4.92
CA PRO A 227 -20.97 -10.98 3.96
C PRO A 227 -20.32 -10.82 2.57
N ALA A 228 -19.95 -11.93 1.92
CA ALA A 228 -19.36 -11.92 0.57
C ALA A 228 -20.21 -11.14 -0.45
N THR A 229 -21.53 -11.12 -0.27
CA THR A 229 -22.45 -10.35 -1.12
C THR A 229 -22.26 -8.84 -1.02
N TRP A 230 -21.71 -8.31 0.09
CA TRP A 230 -21.39 -6.89 0.19
C TRP A 230 -20.20 -6.55 -0.71
N ILE A 231 -19.18 -7.39 -0.72
CA ILE A 231 -18.03 -7.23 -1.62
C ILE A 231 -18.49 -7.33 -3.08
N ASP A 232 -19.27 -8.37 -3.42
CA ASP A 232 -19.73 -8.63 -4.80
C ASP A 232 -20.68 -7.59 -5.37
N ARG A 233 -21.38 -6.85 -4.54
CA ARG A 233 -22.42 -5.90 -4.99
C ARG A 233 -22.03 -4.45 -4.72
N SER A 234 -21.85 -4.10 -3.45
CA SER A 234 -21.73 -2.70 -3.02
C SER A 234 -20.29 -2.21 -3.04
N LEU A 235 -19.32 -3.06 -2.68
CA LEU A 235 -17.92 -2.66 -2.46
C LEU A 235 -16.97 -3.11 -3.58
N ARG A 236 -17.48 -3.75 -4.63
CA ARG A 236 -16.68 -4.39 -5.66
C ARG A 236 -15.68 -3.48 -6.39
N HIS A 237 -15.93 -2.18 -6.43
CA HIS A 237 -15.10 -1.17 -7.11
C HIS A 237 -14.08 -0.48 -6.17
N GLN A 238 -14.02 -0.88 -4.90
CA GLN A 238 -13.19 -0.21 -3.89
C GLN A 238 -12.25 -1.18 -3.16
N VAL A 239 -12.33 -2.49 -3.43
CA VAL A 239 -11.44 -3.50 -2.81
C VAL A 239 -10.31 -3.83 -3.76
N MET A 240 -9.06 -3.78 -3.27
CA MET A 240 -7.85 -4.10 -4.03
C MET A 240 -7.10 -5.26 -3.38
N PHE A 241 -6.45 -6.08 -4.20
CA PHE A 241 -5.57 -7.11 -3.67
C PHE A 241 -4.28 -6.51 -3.13
N GLY A 242 -3.94 -6.86 -1.89
CA GLY A 242 -2.66 -6.59 -1.24
C GLY A 242 -2.21 -7.83 -0.48
N SER A 243 -0.92 -8.12 -0.47
CA SER A 243 -0.36 -9.25 0.28
C SER A 243 0.26 -8.88 1.61
N ASN A 244 0.72 -7.64 1.75
CA ASN A 244 1.59 -7.21 2.86
C ASN A 244 2.92 -7.99 2.90
N ASN A 245 3.45 -8.40 1.72
CA ASN A 245 4.77 -9.02 1.60
C ASN A 245 5.87 -8.01 2.02
N PRO A 246 6.91 -8.42 2.76
CA PRO A 246 7.36 -9.78 3.04
C PRO A 246 6.77 -10.40 4.32
N ARG A 247 5.91 -9.69 5.04
CA ARG A 247 5.31 -10.22 6.27
C ARG A 247 4.48 -11.48 6.00
N PHE A 248 3.81 -11.54 4.83
CA PHE A 248 3.03 -12.69 4.38
C PHE A 248 3.38 -13.08 2.94
N GLU A 249 3.19 -14.37 2.61
CA GLU A 249 3.57 -14.91 1.32
C GLU A 249 2.51 -14.60 0.25
N GLN A 250 2.93 -13.94 -0.82
CA GLN A 250 2.08 -13.57 -1.95
C GLN A 250 1.31 -14.75 -2.54
N ILE A 251 1.93 -15.92 -2.64
CA ILE A 251 1.31 -17.12 -3.22
C ILE A 251 0.10 -17.56 -2.40
N ARG A 252 0.23 -17.59 -1.07
CA ARG A 252 -0.88 -17.98 -0.17
C ARG A 252 -2.00 -16.96 -0.18
N MET A 253 -1.66 -15.68 -0.20
CA MET A 253 -2.66 -14.60 -0.23
C MET A 253 -3.42 -14.58 -1.57
N ALA A 254 -2.72 -14.77 -2.71
CA ALA A 254 -3.32 -14.84 -4.04
C ALA A 254 -4.23 -16.08 -4.23
N ASP A 255 -3.84 -17.23 -3.66
CA ASP A 255 -4.71 -18.42 -3.60
C ASP A 255 -5.94 -18.14 -2.74
N ALA A 256 -5.75 -17.59 -1.54
CA ALA A 256 -6.83 -17.33 -0.60
C ALA A 256 -7.92 -16.42 -1.19
N ILE A 257 -7.54 -15.27 -1.79
CA ILE A 257 -8.52 -14.35 -2.40
C ILE A 257 -9.28 -15.01 -3.57
N SER A 258 -8.60 -15.88 -4.32
CA SER A 258 -9.19 -16.57 -5.47
C SER A 258 -10.23 -17.63 -5.07
N ARG A 259 -10.18 -18.10 -3.82
CA ARG A 259 -11.03 -19.20 -3.28
C ARG A 259 -12.19 -18.73 -2.41
N LEU A 260 -12.41 -17.41 -2.29
CA LEU A 260 -13.50 -16.85 -1.47
C LEU A 260 -14.89 -16.98 -2.09
N GLY A 261 -14.99 -17.40 -3.37
CA GLY A 261 -16.26 -17.57 -4.06
C GLY A 261 -16.86 -16.28 -4.61
N PHE A 262 -16.09 -15.21 -4.75
CA PHE A 262 -16.55 -14.00 -5.43
C PHE A 262 -16.84 -14.28 -6.91
N ARG A 263 -17.76 -13.48 -7.51
CA ARG A 263 -18.01 -13.52 -8.95
C ARG A 263 -16.70 -13.23 -9.70
N GLU A 264 -16.53 -13.86 -10.86
CA GLU A 264 -15.35 -13.65 -11.70
C GLU A 264 -15.13 -12.16 -12.04
N SER A 265 -16.22 -11.43 -12.33
CA SER A 265 -16.15 -9.98 -12.61
C SER A 265 -15.67 -9.15 -11.40
N THR A 266 -16.07 -9.51 -10.19
CA THR A 266 -15.58 -8.88 -8.95
C THR A 266 -14.13 -9.24 -8.69
N LEU A 267 -13.76 -10.51 -8.87
CA LEU A 267 -12.39 -10.95 -8.69
C LEU A 267 -11.41 -10.28 -9.66
N LYS A 268 -11.82 -10.02 -10.91
CA LYS A 268 -11.05 -9.23 -11.89
C LYS A 268 -10.81 -7.79 -11.40
N LEU A 269 -11.81 -7.16 -10.79
CA LEU A 269 -11.68 -5.83 -10.21
C LEU A 269 -10.70 -5.85 -9.03
N ILE A 270 -10.88 -6.77 -8.08
CA ILE A 270 -10.01 -6.90 -6.90
C ILE A 270 -8.56 -7.18 -7.31
N LYS A 271 -8.33 -8.07 -8.28
CA LYS A 271 -6.99 -8.44 -8.74
C LYS A 271 -6.25 -7.32 -9.48
N GLY A 272 -6.95 -6.32 -10.04
CA GLY A 272 -6.21 -5.27 -10.73
C GLY A 272 -7.04 -4.11 -11.24
N GLY A 273 -8.30 -4.31 -11.63
CA GLY A 273 -9.13 -3.23 -12.15
C GLY A 273 -9.22 -2.03 -11.21
N ASN A 274 -9.47 -2.29 -9.92
CA ASN A 274 -9.57 -1.25 -8.90
C ASN A 274 -8.21 -0.59 -8.61
N ALA A 275 -7.12 -1.35 -8.63
CA ALA A 275 -5.77 -0.78 -8.46
C ALA A 275 -5.40 0.16 -9.61
N ILE A 276 -5.73 -0.20 -10.86
CA ILE A 276 -5.53 0.66 -12.03
C ILE A 276 -6.33 1.96 -11.89
N GLU A 277 -7.61 1.86 -11.51
CA GLU A 277 -8.46 3.04 -11.29
C GLU A 277 -7.94 3.90 -10.12
N PHE A 278 -7.54 3.28 -9.01
CA PHE A 278 -6.98 3.96 -7.83
C PHE A 278 -5.74 4.78 -8.20
N LEU A 279 -4.85 4.20 -9.01
CA LEU A 279 -3.60 4.82 -9.49
C LEU A 279 -3.81 5.88 -10.59
N GLY A 280 -5.04 6.08 -11.09
CA GLY A 280 -5.31 7.02 -12.19
C GLY A 280 -4.84 6.51 -13.56
N GLY A 281 -4.77 5.20 -13.74
CA GLY A 281 -4.23 4.55 -14.96
C GLY A 281 -2.77 4.12 -14.81
N LEU A 282 -2.26 3.41 -15.80
CA LEU A 282 -0.84 2.94 -15.84
C LEU A 282 -0.07 3.53 -17.02
N GLU A 283 -0.69 4.34 -17.87
CA GLU A 283 -0.14 4.78 -19.17
C GLU A 283 1.05 5.74 -19.06
N ASP A 284 1.17 6.49 -17.96
CA ASP A 284 2.28 7.44 -17.78
C ASP A 284 3.65 6.79 -17.48
N ALA A 285 3.70 5.48 -17.31
CA ALA A 285 4.97 4.76 -17.09
C ALA A 285 5.78 4.54 -18.38
N PHE A 286 5.18 4.76 -19.56
CA PHE A 286 5.80 4.45 -20.87
C PHE A 286 6.04 5.66 -21.78
N SER A 287 5.66 6.88 -21.40
CA SER A 287 5.83 8.07 -22.26
C SER A 287 7.20 8.72 -22.22
N GLY A 288 8.23 8.01 -21.78
CA GLY A 288 9.64 8.42 -21.79
C GLY A 288 10.44 7.75 -22.91
N GLY A 289 10.25 8.21 -24.16
CA GLY A 289 11.24 7.93 -25.21
C GLY A 289 10.73 7.14 -26.42
N VAL A 290 10.13 7.80 -27.38
CA VAL A 290 10.46 7.68 -28.82
C VAL A 290 9.90 8.94 -29.52
N THR A 291 10.66 10.01 -29.58
CA THR A 291 10.61 10.94 -30.72
C THR A 291 11.53 10.38 -31.77
N GLY A 292 11.00 9.54 -32.64
CA GLY A 292 11.68 9.15 -33.86
C GLY A 292 11.65 10.33 -34.82
N GLU A 293 12.82 10.86 -35.10
CA GLU A 293 13.04 11.69 -36.27
C GLU A 293 12.77 10.85 -37.54
N GLN A 294 11.97 11.44 -38.41
CA GLN A 294 12.08 11.28 -39.85
C GLN A 294 12.39 12.59 -40.49
#